data_ef0b4d90b47c836be7d8aa3eeb8d64b9
#
_entry.id   ef0b4d90b47c836be7d8aa3eeb8d64b9
#
_cell.length_a   1.000
_cell.length_b   1.000
_cell.length_c   1.000
_cell.angle_alpha   90.00
_cell.angle_beta   90.00
_cell.angle_gamma   90.00
#
_symmetry.space_group_name_H-M   'P 1'
#
loop_
_entity.id
_entity.type
_entity.pdbx_description
1 polymer ?
#
loop_
_entity_poly.entity_id
_entity_poly.type
_entity_poly.pdbx_seq_one_letter_code
_entity_poly.pdbx_strand_id
1 'polypeptide(L)'
;MTGKSDNMTDKDKHKANIMTNKDEKFMQEAVKIALSNAGSISGGPFGAVIVKDGTVISAASNSVSIDNDPTAHAEVNAIRAACAKLKSFDLAGCTLYTSCEPCPMCLSAAYWAHIDKIYYSAGRDDAQKAGFSDAFIYNEFSKQMSERSIPIEQILKNEGAEPFDEWRQNDKKVHY
;
A
#
# COMPACT_ATOMS: atom_id res chain seq x y z
N MET A 1 -13.32 -14.48 41.20
CA MET A 1 -12.53 -13.85 40.13
C MET A 1 -13.48 -13.51 39.01
N THR A 2 -13.95 -12.29 38.98
CA THR A 2 -14.99 -11.81 38.07
C THR A 2 -14.31 -11.10 36.92
N GLY A 3 -14.38 -11.72 35.72
CA GLY A 3 -13.90 -11.11 34.48
C GLY A 3 -14.80 -9.94 34.09
N LYS A 4 -14.25 -8.74 33.99
CA LYS A 4 -14.89 -7.59 33.34
C LYS A 4 -14.82 -7.81 31.82
N SER A 5 -15.96 -8.09 31.21
CA SER A 5 -16.13 -7.97 29.77
C SER A 5 -16.25 -6.48 29.44
N ASP A 6 -15.27 -5.91 28.73
CA ASP A 6 -15.37 -4.57 28.16
C ASP A 6 -16.41 -4.59 27.03
N ASN A 7 -17.64 -4.20 27.37
CA ASN A 7 -18.69 -3.95 26.41
C ASN A 7 -18.41 -2.60 25.71
N MET A 8 -17.78 -2.64 24.54
CA MET A 8 -17.79 -1.51 23.61
C MET A 8 -19.23 -1.16 23.29
N THR A 9 -19.63 0.09 23.55
CA THR A 9 -20.99 0.57 23.31
C THR A 9 -21.30 0.65 21.81
N ASP A 10 -22.57 0.49 21.42
CA ASP A 10 -23.02 0.62 20.02
C ASP A 10 -22.63 1.97 19.38
N LYS A 11 -22.43 3.01 20.18
CA LYS A 11 -21.94 4.32 19.74
C LYS A 11 -20.47 4.30 19.30
N ASP A 12 -19.65 3.43 19.90
CA ASP A 12 -18.22 3.32 19.53
C ASP A 12 -18.06 2.50 18.24
N LYS A 13 -18.95 1.53 18.01
CA LYS A 13 -19.02 0.77 16.75
C LYS A 13 -19.52 1.62 15.56
N HIS A 14 -20.37 2.64 15.80
CA HIS A 14 -20.88 3.53 14.75
C HIS A 14 -19.89 4.62 14.33
N LYS A 15 -18.92 4.99 15.19
CA LYS A 15 -17.85 5.93 14.82
C LYS A 15 -16.85 5.39 13.83
N ALA A 16 -16.76 4.10 13.65
CA ALA A 16 -15.75 3.45 12.83
C ALA A 16 -16.04 3.45 11.30
N ASN A 17 -17.23 3.90 10.85
CA ASN A 17 -17.62 3.69 9.44
C ASN A 17 -18.42 4.81 8.79
N ILE A 18 -18.28 6.06 9.20
CA ILE A 18 -18.87 7.17 8.47
C ILE A 18 -17.78 7.76 7.57
N MET A 19 -17.82 7.40 6.28
CA MET A 19 -17.11 8.12 5.23
C MET A 19 -17.56 9.57 5.26
N THR A 20 -16.63 10.50 5.41
CA THR A 20 -16.94 11.92 5.50
C THR A 20 -16.98 12.54 4.09
N ASN A 21 -17.66 13.68 3.93
CA ASN A 21 -17.59 14.48 2.68
C ASN A 21 -16.14 14.84 2.27
N LYS A 22 -15.20 14.79 3.23
CA LYS A 22 -13.76 15.00 2.94
C LYS A 22 -13.12 13.75 2.32
N ASP A 23 -13.45 12.55 2.82
CA ASP A 23 -12.94 11.29 2.29
C ASP A 23 -13.38 11.09 0.84
N GLU A 24 -14.65 11.44 0.53
CA GLU A 24 -15.15 11.40 -0.84
C GLU A 24 -14.36 12.30 -1.79
N LYS A 25 -13.99 13.52 -1.36
CA LYS A 25 -13.19 14.44 -2.18
C LYS A 25 -11.80 13.89 -2.47
N PHE A 26 -11.12 13.29 -1.48
CA PHE A 26 -9.81 12.69 -1.69
C PHE A 26 -9.89 11.45 -2.58
N MET A 27 -10.94 10.66 -2.46
CA MET A 27 -11.19 9.54 -3.36
C MET A 27 -11.47 10.02 -4.78
N GLN A 28 -12.29 11.07 -4.97
CA GLN A 28 -12.53 11.67 -6.28
C GLN A 28 -11.22 12.19 -6.91
N GLU A 29 -10.30 12.72 -6.12
CA GLU A 29 -8.98 13.12 -6.61
C GLU A 29 -8.17 11.92 -7.11
N ALA A 30 -8.11 10.83 -6.36
CA ALA A 30 -7.44 9.59 -6.78
C ALA A 30 -8.06 9.03 -8.08
N VAL A 31 -9.39 8.99 -8.17
CA VAL A 31 -10.10 8.55 -9.38
C VAL A 31 -9.84 9.48 -10.57
N LYS A 32 -9.80 10.80 -10.36
CA LYS A 32 -9.48 11.78 -11.41
C LYS A 32 -8.06 11.59 -11.95
N ILE A 33 -7.09 11.31 -11.08
CA ILE A 33 -5.71 10.99 -11.48
C ILE A 33 -5.70 9.71 -12.33
N ALA A 34 -6.40 8.67 -11.90
CA ALA A 34 -6.51 7.42 -12.64
C ALA A 34 -7.13 7.63 -14.03
N LEU A 35 -8.21 8.42 -14.12
CA LEU A 35 -8.89 8.74 -15.36
C LEU A 35 -7.98 9.53 -16.32
N SER A 36 -7.25 10.51 -15.81
CA SER A 36 -6.26 11.25 -16.61
C SER A 36 -5.16 10.33 -17.13
N ASN A 37 -4.70 9.39 -16.31
CA ASN A 37 -3.65 8.45 -16.68
C ASN A 37 -4.12 7.40 -17.70
N ALA A 38 -5.40 7.02 -17.69
CA ALA A 38 -5.99 6.08 -18.64
C ALA A 38 -5.87 6.53 -20.10
N GLY A 39 -5.81 7.84 -20.35
CA GLY A 39 -5.59 8.43 -21.66
C GLY A 39 -4.12 8.70 -22.01
N SER A 40 -3.18 8.29 -21.14
CA SER A 40 -1.75 8.56 -21.31
C SER A 40 -0.97 7.31 -21.73
N ILE A 41 0.31 7.49 -22.05
CA ILE A 41 1.26 6.40 -22.31
C ILE A 41 2.09 6.06 -21.05
N SER A 42 1.85 6.75 -19.94
CA SER A 42 2.70 6.65 -18.74
C SER A 42 2.56 5.32 -18.01
N GLY A 43 1.36 4.72 -18.05
CA GLY A 43 1.08 3.47 -17.36
C GLY A 43 -0.41 3.16 -17.25
N GLY A 44 -0.78 2.22 -16.37
CA GLY A 44 -2.16 1.80 -16.16
C GLY A 44 -3.08 2.88 -15.56
N PRO A 45 -4.42 2.67 -15.61
CA PRO A 45 -5.43 3.62 -15.16
C PRO A 45 -5.57 3.64 -13.63
N PHE A 46 -4.51 4.00 -12.94
CA PHE A 46 -4.46 3.99 -11.47
C PHE A 46 -3.95 5.33 -10.93
N GLY A 47 -4.54 5.76 -9.82
CA GLY A 47 -4.19 6.98 -9.11
C GLY A 47 -4.30 6.80 -7.60
N ALA A 48 -3.42 7.46 -6.85
CA ALA A 48 -3.37 7.37 -5.41
C ALA A 48 -3.07 8.74 -4.77
N VAL A 49 -3.67 8.97 -3.59
CA VAL A 49 -3.50 10.19 -2.79
C VAL A 49 -3.22 9.80 -1.35
N ILE A 50 -2.19 10.40 -0.74
CA ILE A 50 -1.91 10.26 0.69
C ILE A 50 -2.27 11.55 1.41
N VAL A 51 -3.04 11.40 2.48
CA VAL A 51 -3.57 12.51 3.29
C VAL A 51 -3.13 12.34 4.74
N LYS A 52 -2.71 13.43 5.37
CA LYS A 52 -2.45 13.52 6.81
C LYS A 52 -3.20 14.74 7.36
N ASP A 53 -3.95 14.57 8.45
CA ASP A 53 -4.69 15.66 9.12
C ASP A 53 -5.57 16.49 8.18
N GLY A 54 -6.21 15.81 7.20
CA GLY A 54 -7.07 16.44 6.20
C GLY A 54 -6.34 17.24 5.12
N THR A 55 -5.01 17.10 5.03
CA THR A 55 -4.16 17.76 4.03
C THR A 55 -3.53 16.73 3.10
N VAL A 56 -3.59 16.94 1.78
CA VAL A 56 -2.92 16.10 0.78
C VAL A 56 -1.40 16.27 0.92
N ILE A 57 -0.74 15.17 1.25
CA ILE A 57 0.71 15.09 1.35
C ILE A 57 1.31 14.78 -0.02
N SER A 58 0.76 13.80 -0.71
CA SER A 58 1.19 13.40 -2.05
C SER A 58 0.02 12.90 -2.88
N ALA A 59 0.18 12.99 -4.20
CA ALA A 59 -0.73 12.42 -5.18
C ALA A 59 0.11 11.89 -6.36
N ALA A 60 -0.22 10.70 -6.88
CA ALA A 60 0.55 10.07 -7.94
C ALA A 60 -0.32 9.18 -8.84
N SER A 61 0.12 8.99 -10.06
CA SER A 61 -0.39 8.00 -11.00
C SER A 61 0.57 6.82 -11.14
N ASN A 62 0.08 5.76 -11.79
CA ASN A 62 0.94 4.68 -12.26
C ASN A 62 1.87 5.19 -13.38
N SER A 63 3.15 4.85 -13.30
CA SER A 63 4.18 5.28 -14.26
C SER A 63 5.04 4.11 -14.76
N VAL A 64 4.53 2.86 -14.65
CA VAL A 64 5.25 1.64 -15.02
C VAL A 64 5.84 1.72 -16.44
N SER A 65 5.08 2.22 -17.41
CA SER A 65 5.51 2.21 -18.82
C SER A 65 6.56 3.28 -19.11
N ILE A 66 6.42 4.48 -18.54
CA ILE A 66 7.35 5.60 -18.82
C ILE A 66 8.65 5.46 -18.02
N ASP A 67 8.57 4.91 -16.79
CA ASP A 67 9.74 4.73 -15.93
C ASP A 67 10.47 3.40 -16.20
N ASN A 68 9.88 2.49 -16.98
CA ASN A 68 10.34 1.10 -17.15
C ASN A 68 10.55 0.41 -15.78
N ASP A 69 9.70 0.72 -14.82
CA ASP A 69 9.73 0.18 -13.47
C ASP A 69 8.42 -0.54 -13.15
N PRO A 70 8.41 -1.89 -13.08
CA PRO A 70 7.19 -2.65 -12.78
C PRO A 70 6.65 -2.37 -11.37
N THR A 71 7.42 -1.73 -10.51
CA THR A 71 6.99 -1.35 -9.16
C THR A 71 6.40 0.05 -9.07
N ALA A 72 6.45 0.85 -10.14
CA ALA A 72 5.96 2.22 -10.19
C ALA A 72 4.42 2.32 -10.25
N HIS A 73 3.73 1.58 -9.35
CA HIS A 73 2.30 1.70 -9.15
C HIS A 73 1.95 3.03 -8.46
N ALA A 74 0.74 3.51 -8.65
CA ALA A 74 0.28 4.79 -8.13
C ALA A 74 0.48 4.91 -6.60
N GLU A 75 0.14 3.85 -5.86
CA GLU A 75 0.28 3.80 -4.40
C GLU A 75 1.74 3.85 -3.97
N VAL A 76 2.62 3.07 -4.62
CA VAL A 76 4.05 3.06 -4.33
C VAL A 76 4.67 4.42 -4.62
N ASN A 77 4.31 5.04 -5.74
CA ASN A 77 4.75 6.38 -6.10
C ASN A 77 4.26 7.43 -5.07
N ALA A 78 2.99 7.34 -4.65
CA ALA A 78 2.44 8.22 -3.62
C ALA A 78 3.15 8.05 -2.27
N ILE A 79 3.44 6.81 -1.84
CA ILE A 79 4.19 6.52 -0.62
C ILE A 79 5.60 7.13 -0.71
N ARG A 80 6.34 6.88 -1.79
CA ARG A 80 7.68 7.45 -2.00
C ARG A 80 7.66 8.98 -1.94
N ALA A 81 6.72 9.60 -2.61
CA ALA A 81 6.57 11.06 -2.61
C ALA A 81 6.20 11.61 -1.22
N ALA A 82 5.31 10.93 -0.48
CA ALA A 82 4.95 11.30 0.88
C ALA A 82 6.15 11.21 1.83
N CYS A 83 6.88 10.10 1.80
CA CYS A 83 8.09 9.90 2.59
C CYS A 83 9.14 10.99 2.32
N ALA A 84 9.37 11.32 1.05
CA ALA A 84 10.31 12.38 0.66
C ALA A 84 9.85 13.76 1.19
N LYS A 85 8.55 14.08 1.05
CA LYS A 85 7.99 15.37 1.51
C LYS A 85 8.03 15.50 3.04
N LEU A 86 7.68 14.42 3.76
CA LEU A 86 7.68 14.41 5.23
C LEU A 86 9.06 14.15 5.82
N LYS A 87 10.05 13.77 5.00
CA LYS A 87 11.40 13.34 5.43
C LYS A 87 11.35 12.22 6.48
N SER A 88 10.42 11.28 6.27
CA SER A 88 10.18 10.14 7.16
C SER A 88 9.79 8.91 6.33
N PHE A 89 10.28 7.75 6.68
CA PHE A 89 9.78 6.47 6.16
C PHE A 89 8.49 6.03 6.86
N ASP A 90 8.19 6.61 8.03
CA ASP A 90 7.00 6.32 8.83
C ASP A 90 5.89 7.31 8.47
N LEU A 91 4.81 6.79 7.91
CA LEU A 91 3.61 7.52 7.50
C LEU A 91 2.44 7.27 8.48
N ALA A 92 2.73 6.95 9.75
CA ALA A 92 1.71 6.85 10.78
C ALA A 92 0.88 8.16 10.86
N GLY A 93 -0.43 8.00 11.01
CA GLY A 93 -1.40 9.10 10.94
C GLY A 93 -1.81 9.48 9.51
N CYS A 94 -1.29 8.78 8.48
CA CYS A 94 -1.69 9.01 7.10
C CYS A 94 -2.79 8.04 6.64
N THR A 95 -3.64 8.52 5.75
CA THR A 95 -4.64 7.72 5.02
C THR A 95 -4.28 7.69 3.54
N LEU A 96 -4.32 6.49 2.96
CA LEU A 96 -4.17 6.27 1.52
C LEU A 96 -5.55 6.16 0.87
N TYR A 97 -5.78 6.95 -0.17
CA TYR A 97 -6.92 6.85 -1.08
C TYR A 97 -6.40 6.35 -2.42
N THR A 98 -6.90 5.22 -2.90
CA THR A 98 -6.49 4.64 -4.16
C THR A 98 -7.69 4.34 -5.05
N SER A 99 -7.55 4.59 -6.34
CA SER A 99 -8.63 4.41 -7.31
C SER A 99 -9.07 2.95 -7.48
N CYS A 100 -8.21 2.01 -7.09
CA CYS A 100 -8.49 0.57 -7.13
C CYS A 100 -7.98 -0.10 -5.84
N GLU A 101 -8.56 -1.24 -5.49
CA GLU A 101 -8.07 -2.08 -4.39
C GLU A 101 -6.58 -2.38 -4.60
N PRO A 102 -5.72 -2.12 -3.58
CA PRO A 102 -4.28 -2.32 -3.72
C PRO A 102 -3.91 -3.77 -4.03
N CYS A 103 -3.04 -3.96 -5.00
CA CYS A 103 -2.43 -5.27 -5.25
C CYS A 103 -1.54 -5.71 -4.07
N PRO A 104 -1.09 -6.98 -4.00
CA PRO A 104 -0.24 -7.45 -2.89
C PRO A 104 1.03 -6.63 -2.68
N MET A 105 1.69 -6.14 -3.73
CA MET A 105 2.87 -5.29 -3.63
C MET A 105 2.54 -3.95 -2.96
N CYS A 106 1.49 -3.26 -3.42
CA CYS A 106 1.08 -1.96 -2.88
C CYS A 106 0.58 -2.07 -1.44
N LEU A 107 -0.18 -3.12 -1.13
CA LEU A 107 -0.65 -3.39 0.23
C LEU A 107 0.54 -3.63 1.18
N SER A 108 1.53 -4.42 0.76
CA SER A 108 2.75 -4.64 1.54
C SER A 108 3.53 -3.34 1.75
N ALA A 109 3.64 -2.49 0.71
CA ALA A 109 4.27 -1.18 0.84
C ALA A 109 3.55 -0.26 1.82
N ALA A 110 2.21 -0.29 1.86
CA ALA A 110 1.42 0.48 2.82
C ALA A 110 1.63 0.02 4.27
N TYR A 111 1.75 -1.30 4.50
CA TYR A 111 2.12 -1.85 5.82
C TYR A 111 3.52 -1.42 6.25
N TRP A 112 4.53 -1.53 5.36
CA TRP A 112 5.89 -1.08 5.66
C TRP A 112 6.00 0.42 5.93
N ALA A 113 5.13 1.20 5.32
CA ALA A 113 5.04 2.64 5.54
C ALA A 113 4.19 3.03 6.77
N HIS A 114 3.62 2.08 7.50
CA HIS A 114 2.73 2.29 8.64
C HIS A 114 1.51 3.18 8.32
N ILE A 115 0.92 3.02 7.13
CA ILE A 115 -0.33 3.72 6.77
C ILE A 115 -1.46 3.26 7.70
N ASP A 116 -2.16 4.19 8.35
CA ASP A 116 -3.21 3.87 9.32
C ASP A 116 -4.49 3.35 8.66
N LYS A 117 -4.80 3.83 7.45
CA LYS A 117 -6.05 3.51 6.77
C LYS A 117 -5.93 3.56 5.26
N ILE A 118 -6.64 2.67 4.60
CA ILE A 118 -6.76 2.64 3.14
C ILE A 118 -8.23 2.72 2.76
N TYR A 119 -8.55 3.64 1.85
CA TYR A 119 -9.79 3.65 1.10
C TYR A 119 -9.51 3.32 -0.36
N TYR A 120 -10.38 2.54 -0.98
CA TYR A 120 -10.30 2.25 -2.41
C TYR A 120 -11.68 2.39 -3.07
N SER A 121 -11.70 2.57 -4.40
CA SER A 121 -12.92 2.77 -5.17
C SER A 121 -13.29 1.52 -5.98
N ALA A 122 -12.58 1.20 -7.06
CA ALA A 122 -12.82 0.01 -7.87
C ALA A 122 -12.26 -1.24 -7.17
N GLY A 123 -12.93 -2.38 -7.36
CA GLY A 123 -12.45 -3.66 -6.86
C GLY A 123 -11.47 -4.35 -7.83
N ARG A 124 -10.86 -5.46 -7.37
CA ARG A 124 -9.97 -6.30 -8.20
C ARG A 124 -10.66 -6.86 -9.44
N ASP A 125 -11.95 -7.16 -9.35
CA ASP A 125 -12.71 -7.66 -10.49
C ASP A 125 -12.80 -6.64 -11.63
N ASP A 126 -12.87 -5.34 -11.31
CA ASP A 126 -12.89 -4.27 -12.30
C ASP A 126 -11.52 -4.12 -12.97
N ALA A 127 -10.44 -4.19 -12.19
CA ALA A 127 -9.07 -4.21 -12.69
C ALA A 127 -8.83 -5.43 -13.60
N GLN A 128 -9.31 -6.61 -13.20
CA GLN A 128 -9.20 -7.84 -13.99
C GLN A 128 -9.92 -7.73 -15.35
N LYS A 129 -11.12 -7.16 -15.39
CA LYS A 129 -11.86 -6.93 -16.65
C LYS A 129 -11.10 -6.00 -17.59
N ALA A 130 -10.29 -5.10 -17.05
CA ALA A 130 -9.42 -4.20 -17.82
C ALA A 130 -8.04 -4.80 -18.17
N GLY A 131 -7.78 -6.06 -17.83
CA GLY A 131 -6.54 -6.76 -18.13
C GLY A 131 -5.47 -6.69 -17.02
N PHE A 132 -5.78 -6.08 -15.88
CA PHE A 132 -4.89 -5.96 -14.72
C PHE A 132 -5.27 -6.97 -13.63
N SER A 133 -4.90 -8.25 -13.81
CA SER A 133 -5.20 -9.29 -12.83
C SER A 133 -4.00 -9.55 -11.92
N ASP A 134 -4.22 -9.41 -10.61
CA ASP A 134 -3.26 -9.78 -9.56
C ASP A 134 -3.61 -11.09 -8.84
N ALA A 135 -4.69 -11.75 -9.25
CA ALA A 135 -5.18 -12.99 -8.65
C ALA A 135 -4.11 -14.09 -8.60
N PHE A 136 -3.24 -14.16 -9.62
CA PHE A 136 -2.16 -15.12 -9.65
C PHE A 136 -1.16 -14.91 -8.51
N ILE A 137 -0.87 -13.66 -8.11
CA ILE A 137 0.07 -13.34 -7.03
C ILE A 137 -0.48 -13.83 -5.69
N TYR A 138 -1.78 -13.59 -5.42
CA TYR A 138 -2.43 -14.11 -4.21
C TYR A 138 -2.37 -15.64 -4.16
N ASN A 139 -2.61 -16.31 -5.31
CA ASN A 139 -2.50 -17.76 -5.40
C ASN A 139 -1.06 -18.25 -5.15
N GLU A 140 -0.05 -17.55 -5.68
CA GLU A 140 1.36 -17.87 -5.43
C GLU A 140 1.72 -17.77 -3.95
N PHE A 141 1.22 -16.75 -3.23
CA PHE A 141 1.48 -16.61 -1.81
C PHE A 141 0.85 -17.72 -0.95
N SER A 142 -0.24 -18.33 -1.40
CA SER A 142 -0.88 -19.45 -0.70
C SER A 142 -0.18 -20.80 -0.89
N LYS A 143 0.72 -20.91 -1.89
CA LYS A 143 1.47 -22.13 -2.17
C LYS A 143 2.68 -22.31 -1.26
N GLN A 144 3.09 -23.55 -1.06
CA GLN A 144 4.41 -23.84 -0.50
C GLN A 144 5.50 -23.24 -1.42
N MET A 145 6.63 -22.86 -0.82
CA MET A 145 7.72 -22.20 -1.56
C MET A 145 8.21 -23.00 -2.76
N SER A 146 8.27 -24.34 -2.62
CA SER A 146 8.68 -25.26 -3.69
C SER A 146 7.68 -25.42 -4.85
N GLU A 147 6.42 -24.94 -4.65
CA GLU A 147 5.35 -25.05 -5.64
C GLU A 147 5.10 -23.74 -6.40
N ARG A 148 5.84 -22.68 -6.05
CA ARG A 148 5.70 -21.37 -6.68
C ARG A 148 6.27 -21.39 -8.10
N SER A 149 5.66 -20.58 -8.97
CA SER A 149 6.08 -20.47 -10.38
C SER A 149 7.46 -19.84 -10.56
N ILE A 150 7.88 -19.00 -9.61
CA ILE A 150 9.27 -18.52 -9.55
C ILE A 150 10.02 -19.44 -8.58
N PRO A 151 11.01 -20.21 -9.05
CA PRO A 151 11.82 -21.05 -8.17
C PRO A 151 12.56 -20.20 -7.13
N ILE A 152 12.51 -20.61 -5.87
CA ILE A 152 13.15 -19.92 -4.76
C ILE A 152 14.01 -20.94 -4.02
N GLU A 153 15.31 -20.72 -3.97
CA GLU A 153 16.27 -21.60 -3.34
C GLU A 153 17.13 -20.86 -2.34
N GLN A 154 17.36 -21.45 -1.17
CA GLN A 154 18.25 -20.89 -0.16
C GLN A 154 19.69 -21.34 -0.41
N ILE A 155 20.59 -20.39 -0.60
CA ILE A 155 22.03 -20.63 -0.68
C ILE A 155 22.77 -19.78 0.35
N LEU A 156 23.98 -20.16 0.77
CA LEU A 156 24.83 -19.42 1.68
C LEU A 156 24.11 -18.98 2.96
N LYS A 157 23.38 -19.90 3.60
CA LYS A 157 22.53 -19.60 4.77
C LYS A 157 23.30 -18.94 5.93
N ASN A 158 24.48 -19.42 6.23
CA ASN A 158 25.27 -18.93 7.37
C ASN A 158 25.82 -17.54 7.08
N GLU A 159 26.42 -17.36 5.93
CA GLU A 159 26.95 -16.06 5.47
C GLU A 159 25.83 -15.02 5.35
N GLY A 160 24.65 -15.45 4.87
CA GLY A 160 23.46 -14.60 4.80
C GLY A 160 22.89 -14.20 6.16
N ALA A 161 23.27 -14.87 7.26
CA ALA A 161 22.89 -14.49 8.61
C ALA A 161 23.80 -13.41 9.24
N GLU A 162 25.05 -13.33 8.82
CA GLU A 162 26.05 -12.41 9.39
C GLU A 162 25.60 -10.93 9.39
N PRO A 163 24.98 -10.38 8.31
CA PRO A 163 24.48 -9.00 8.33
C PRO A 163 23.46 -8.71 9.41
N PHE A 164 22.64 -9.72 9.80
CA PHE A 164 21.66 -9.56 10.87
C PHE A 164 22.34 -9.56 12.25
N ASP A 165 23.45 -10.27 12.40
CA ASP A 165 24.24 -10.25 13.62
C ASP A 165 24.92 -8.89 13.80
N GLU A 166 25.53 -8.35 12.75
CA GLU A 166 26.09 -7.00 12.73
C GLU A 166 25.01 -5.94 13.03
N TRP A 167 23.85 -6.06 12.38
CA TRP A 167 22.74 -5.14 12.63
C TRP A 167 22.30 -5.16 14.10
N ARG A 168 22.22 -6.35 14.74
CA ARG A 168 21.84 -6.45 16.15
C ARG A 168 22.80 -5.72 17.07
N GLN A 169 24.07 -5.72 16.73
CA GLN A 169 25.15 -5.09 17.51
C GLN A 169 25.33 -3.59 17.19
N ASN A 170 24.70 -3.08 16.13
CA ASN A 170 24.82 -1.69 15.75
C ASN A 170 23.96 -0.78 16.63
N ASP A 171 24.60 -0.03 17.53
CA ASP A 171 23.92 0.91 18.44
C ASP A 171 23.33 2.14 17.72
N LYS A 172 23.72 2.38 16.47
CA LYS A 172 23.22 3.51 15.63
C LYS A 172 22.09 3.09 14.69
N LYS A 173 21.62 1.84 14.77
CA LYS A 173 20.54 1.35 13.90
C LYS A 173 19.26 2.13 14.11
N VAL A 174 18.56 2.40 13.02
CA VAL A 174 17.19 2.94 13.01
C VAL A 174 16.24 1.83 12.69
N HIS A 175 15.29 1.55 13.59
CA HIS A 175 14.25 0.57 13.35
C HIS A 175 13.16 1.17 12.44
N TYR A 176 12.63 0.35 11.56
CA TYR A 176 11.55 0.69 10.63
C TYR A 176 10.59 -0.48 10.44
#